data_693f45749a579f27715bf8e45fcd003a
#
_entry.id   693f45749a579f27715bf8e45fcd003a
#
_cell.length_a   1.000
_cell.length_b   1.000
_cell.length_c   1.000
_cell.angle_alpha   90.00
_cell.angle_beta   90.00
_cell.angle_gamma   90.00
#
_symmetry.space_group_name_H-M   'P 1'
#
loop_
_entity.id
_entity.type
_entity.pdbx_description
1 polymer ?
#
loop_
_entity_poly.entity_id
_entity_poly.type
_entity_poly.pdbx_seq_one_letter_code
_entity_poly.pdbx_strand_id
1 'polypeptide(L)' 'MARQALQQGKVLPLRTVLDKVEKEYSGQVVELEFESERGQFVYDIRLLQTDGTVLKIKMDAVDGKVIYVQQRRKH' A
#
# COMPACT_ATOMS: atom_id res chain seq x y z
N MET A 1 11.31 2.98 -13.04
CA MET A 1 11.63 1.84 -12.19
C MET A 1 11.50 2.20 -10.74
N ALA A 2 11.02 1.26 -9.93
CA ALA A 2 10.72 1.51 -8.52
C ALA A 2 11.92 2.02 -7.74
N ARG A 3 13.07 1.35 -7.90
CA ARG A 3 14.27 1.73 -7.17
C ARG A 3 14.71 3.15 -7.50
N GLN A 4 14.64 3.50 -8.76
CA GLN A 4 15.01 4.82 -9.23
C GLN A 4 14.10 5.91 -8.65
N ALA A 5 12.80 5.63 -8.64
CA ALA A 5 11.82 6.56 -8.09
C ALA A 5 12.06 6.79 -6.60
N LEU A 6 12.38 5.74 -5.84
CA LEU A 6 12.69 5.86 -4.43
C LEU A 6 13.96 6.67 -4.21
N GLN A 7 14.99 6.42 -4.99
CA GLN A 7 16.26 7.13 -4.86
C GLN A 7 16.11 8.62 -5.18
N GLN A 8 15.20 8.94 -6.07
CA GLN A 8 14.95 10.32 -6.46
C GLN A 8 13.93 11.02 -5.57
N GLY A 9 13.40 10.31 -4.57
CA GLY A 9 12.41 10.90 -3.68
C GLY A 9 11.05 11.10 -4.32
N LYS A 10 10.77 10.43 -5.42
CA LYS A 10 9.50 10.59 -6.13
C LYS A 10 8.36 9.77 -5.52
N VAL A 11 8.69 8.78 -4.71
CA VAL A 11 7.68 7.96 -4.03
C VAL A 11 8.04 7.86 -2.56
N LEU A 12 7.05 7.55 -1.75
CA LEU A 12 7.25 7.40 -0.31
C LEU A 12 8.10 6.16 -0.01
N PRO A 13 8.98 6.24 0.98
CA PRO A 13 9.73 5.07 1.41
C PRO A 13 8.79 3.97 1.90
N LEU A 14 9.21 2.74 1.67
CA LEU A 14 8.42 1.57 2.02
C LEU A 14 8.01 1.55 3.49
N ARG A 15 8.95 1.88 4.38
CA ARG A 15 8.66 1.89 5.81
C ARG A 15 7.57 2.89 6.17
N THR A 16 7.60 4.05 5.53
CA THR A 16 6.56 5.07 5.76
C THR A 16 5.20 4.55 5.35
N VAL A 17 5.12 3.86 4.21
CA VAL A 17 3.88 3.29 3.73
C VAL A 17 3.36 2.21 4.68
N LEU A 18 4.24 1.31 5.10
CA LEU A 18 3.86 0.24 6.01
C LEU A 18 3.34 0.78 7.34
N ASP A 19 4.06 1.74 7.93
CA ASP A 19 3.66 2.33 9.20
C ASP A 19 2.31 3.02 9.09
N LYS A 20 2.12 3.76 8.01
CA LYS A 20 0.87 4.49 7.80
C LYS A 20 -0.32 3.56 7.67
N VAL A 21 -0.17 2.52 6.86
CA VAL A 21 -1.26 1.60 6.57
C VAL A 21 -1.60 0.76 7.81
N GLU A 22 -0.59 0.23 8.48
CA GLU A 22 -0.82 -0.62 9.65
C GLU A 22 -1.44 0.15 10.80
N LYS A 23 -1.08 1.42 10.95
CA LYS A 23 -1.65 2.27 11.96
C LYS A 23 -3.10 2.65 11.64
N GLU A 24 -3.35 2.98 10.38
CA GLU A 24 -4.66 3.49 9.96
C GLU A 24 -5.73 2.40 9.91
N TYR A 25 -5.34 1.19 9.53
CA TYR A 25 -6.29 0.09 9.33
C TYR A 25 -6.19 -1.03 10.37
N SER A 26 -5.32 -0.88 11.33
CA SER A 26 -5.20 -1.83 12.46
C SER A 26 -5.02 -3.27 12.00
N GLY A 27 -3.94 -3.53 11.27
CA GLY A 27 -3.65 -4.86 10.78
C GLY A 27 -2.19 -5.00 10.45
N GLN A 28 -1.87 -6.11 9.80
CA GLN A 28 -0.50 -6.42 9.40
C GLN A 28 -0.44 -6.54 7.89
N VAL A 29 0.50 -5.84 7.27
CA VAL A 29 0.71 -5.95 5.83
C VAL A 29 1.34 -7.32 5.55
N VAL A 30 0.67 -8.10 4.70
CA VAL A 30 1.14 -9.43 4.33
C VAL A 30 1.65 -9.48 2.90
N GLU A 31 1.30 -8.48 2.09
CA GLU A 31 1.77 -8.41 0.72
C GLU A 31 1.79 -6.96 0.28
N LEU A 32 2.81 -6.58 -0.45
CA LEU A 32 2.93 -5.23 -1.00
C LEU A 32 3.59 -5.31 -2.36
N GLU A 33 2.98 -4.66 -3.35
CA GLU A 33 3.53 -4.59 -4.69
C GLU A 33 3.59 -3.13 -5.13
N PHE A 34 4.67 -2.79 -5.81
CA PHE A 34 4.83 -1.47 -6.41
C PHE A 34 4.48 -1.58 -7.88
N GLU A 35 3.63 -0.69 -8.35
CA GLU A 35 3.22 -0.69 -9.75
C GLU A 35 3.33 0.71 -10.34
N SER A 36 3.62 0.74 -11.64
CA SER A 36 3.59 1.98 -12.40
C SER A 36 2.54 1.82 -13.49
N GLU A 37 1.50 2.63 -13.43
CA GLU A 37 0.41 2.60 -14.41
C GLU A 37 0.25 3.97 -15.02
N ARG A 38 0.40 4.06 -16.34
CA ARG A 38 0.17 5.30 -17.08
C ARG A 38 0.91 6.50 -16.48
N GLY A 39 2.16 6.26 -16.06
CA GLY A 39 2.97 7.29 -15.45
C GLY A 39 2.68 7.59 -13.99
N GLN A 40 1.73 6.87 -13.41
CA GLN A 40 1.39 7.00 -11.99
C GLN A 40 2.01 5.86 -11.21
N PHE A 41 2.65 6.19 -10.09
CA PHE A 41 3.22 5.18 -9.19
C PHE A 41 2.23 4.86 -8.10
N VAL A 42 1.96 3.56 -7.90
CA VAL A 42 1.01 3.11 -6.88
C VAL A 42 1.56 1.91 -6.11
N TYR A 43 1.10 1.77 -4.88
CA TYR A 43 1.33 0.58 -4.08
C TYR A 43 0.04 -0.21 -3.97
N ASP A 44 0.13 -1.51 -4.25
CA ASP A 44 -0.95 -2.45 -3.99
C ASP A 44 -0.61 -3.20 -2.71
N ILE A 45 -1.46 -3.08 -1.71
CA ILE A 45 -1.17 -3.56 -0.37
C ILE A 45 -2.27 -4.51 0.08
N ARG A 46 -1.87 -5.65 0.63
CA ARG A 46 -2.81 -6.56 1.28
C ARG A 46 -2.53 -6.55 2.77
N LEU A 47 -3.55 -6.26 3.53
CA LEU A 47 -3.45 -6.13 4.98
C LEU A 47 -4.39 -7.13 5.64
N LEU A 48 -3.85 -7.92 6.57
CA LEU A 48 -4.62 -8.90 7.31
C LEU A 48 -5.00 -8.31 8.66
N GLN A 49 -6.29 -8.24 8.92
CA GLN A 49 -6.80 -7.76 10.20
C GLN A 49 -6.98 -8.91 11.17
N THR A 50 -7.11 -8.58 12.45
CA THR A 50 -7.16 -9.58 13.52
C THR A 50 -8.38 -10.49 13.41
N ASP A 51 -9.46 -10.02 12.78
CA ASP A 51 -10.67 -10.82 12.61
C ASP A 51 -10.64 -11.70 11.36
N GLY A 52 -9.52 -11.74 10.65
CA GLY A 52 -9.38 -12.55 9.46
C GLY A 52 -9.77 -11.84 8.17
N THR A 53 -10.21 -10.59 8.27
CA THR A 53 -10.54 -9.79 7.09
C THR A 53 -9.28 -9.39 6.36
N VAL A 54 -9.29 -9.50 5.04
CA VAL A 54 -8.19 -9.03 4.21
C VAL A 54 -8.63 -7.77 3.48
N LEU A 55 -7.86 -6.70 3.67
CA LEU A 55 -8.11 -5.45 2.95
C LEU A 55 -7.13 -5.37 1.78
N LYS A 56 -7.67 -5.04 0.62
CA LYS A 56 -6.85 -4.72 -0.55
C LYS A 56 -6.86 -3.22 -0.70
N ILE A 57 -5.71 -2.61 -0.52
CA ILE A 57 -5.57 -1.16 -0.50
C ILE A 57 -4.71 -0.73 -1.67
N LYS A 58 -5.22 0.21 -2.45
CA LYS A 58 -4.42 0.83 -3.50
C LYS A 58 -4.10 2.26 -3.07
N MET A 59 -2.83 2.58 -3.02
CA MET A 59 -2.35 3.85 -2.50
C MET A 59 -1.45 4.53 -3.51
N ASP A 60 -1.63 5.84 -3.68
CA ASP A 60 -0.72 6.63 -4.49
C ASP A 60 0.65 6.62 -3.81
N ALA A 61 1.67 6.19 -4.54
CA ALA A 61 3.00 6.04 -3.96
C ALA A 61 3.73 7.36 -3.76
N VAL A 62 3.25 8.42 -4.38
CA VAL A 62 3.91 9.72 -4.29
C VAL A 62 3.46 10.48 -3.05
N ASP A 63 2.15 10.60 -2.85
CA ASP A 63 1.62 11.40 -1.75
C ASP A 63 1.00 10.58 -0.62
N GLY A 64 0.88 9.27 -0.79
CA GLY A 64 0.33 8.40 0.24
C GLY A 64 -1.17 8.44 0.36
N LYS A 65 -1.87 8.98 -0.62
CA LYS A 65 -3.32 9.00 -0.59
C LYS A 65 -3.89 7.66 -0.97
N VAL A 66 -4.87 7.19 -0.22
CA VAL A 66 -5.55 5.94 -0.52
C VAL A 66 -6.47 6.16 -1.71
N ILE A 67 -6.28 5.37 -2.77
CA ILE A 67 -7.11 5.46 -3.97
C ILE A 67 -8.40 4.67 -3.77
N TYR A 68 -8.28 3.44 -3.25
CA TYR A 68 -9.45 2.67 -2.86
C TYR A 68 -9.06 1.61 -1.83
N VAL A 69 -10.08 1.12 -1.12
CA VAL A 69 -9.95 0.00 -0.19
C VAL A 69 -11.02 -1.01 -0.55
N GLN A 70 -10.64 -2.26 -0.73
CA GLN A 70 -11.57 -3.33 -1.00
C GLN A 70 -11.46 -4.35 0.13
N GLN A 71 -12.58 -4.68 0.71
CA GLN A 71 -12.63 -5.60 1.83
C GLN A 71 -13.02 -6.99 1.35
N ARG A 72 -12.25 -7.98 1.76
CA ARG A 72 -12.57 -9.38 1.46
C ARG A 72 -12.63 -10.16 2.76
N ARG A 73 -13.73 -10.84 2.98
CA ARG A 73 -13.87 -11.71 4.13
C ARG A 73 -13.46 -13.12 3.76
N LYS A 74 -12.70 -13.70 4.66
CA LYS A 74 -12.32 -15.09 4.51
C LYS A 74 -13.38 -15.96 5.15
N HIS A 75 -13.84 -16.94 4.42
CA HIS A 75 -14.81 -17.90 4.94
C HIS A 75 -14.10 -19.14 5.44
#